data_4316ff61fb4e2f54a70cd8d2645e62bd
#
_entry.id   4316ff61fb4e2f54a70cd8d2645e62bd
#
_cell.length_a   1.000
_cell.length_b   1.000
_cell.length_c   1.000
_cell.angle_alpha   90.00
_cell.angle_beta   90.00
_cell.angle_gamma   90.00
#
_symmetry.space_group_name_H-M   'P 1'
#
loop_
_entity.id
_entity.type
_entity.pdbx_description
1 polymer ?
#
loop_
_entity_poly.entity_id
_entity_poly.type
_entity_poly.pdbx_seq_one_letter_code
_entity_poly.pdbx_strand_id
1 'polypeptide(L)'
;MGGPIWRVGERVFDCSERTLVVGILNVTPDSFSDGGRYLDRATAVAHATRMVEEGADILDVGGESTRPGSSAVSADEELERVHPVIERLAELHPAIPISIDTRKAGVAAEALDAGATIVNDVSGGADPAMFDVVRDREAAVVLMHMQGDPATMQEAPEYDDVVGEVHEYLRQRIEAAELAGIDPERIAIDPGIGFGKDLDHNLELMHGVGALLDLGRPVLVGPSRKKFIGTILDLPEEERVEGTVGAVVWMVARGAHLVRVHDVKEVVRAVRVSDAIARDGR
;
A
#
# COMPACT_ATOMS: atom_id res chain seq x y z
N MET A 1 -12.23 21.04 10.82
CA MET A 1 -11.42 20.04 11.58
C MET A 1 -10.27 19.69 10.67
N GLY A 2 -9.02 19.59 11.19
CA GLY A 2 -7.88 19.12 10.39
C GLY A 2 -8.14 17.69 9.91
N GLY A 3 -7.48 17.26 8.82
CA GLY A 3 -7.52 15.88 8.37
C GLY A 3 -6.73 14.95 9.30
N PRO A 4 -6.71 13.63 9.00
CA PRO A 4 -5.96 12.70 9.82
C PRO A 4 -4.45 12.96 9.70
N ILE A 5 -3.77 12.85 10.86
CA ILE A 5 -2.32 12.90 10.95
C ILE A 5 -1.77 11.48 10.82
N TRP A 6 -0.66 11.32 10.10
CA TRP A 6 0.09 10.07 10.05
C TRP A 6 1.54 10.27 10.45
N ARG A 7 1.94 9.60 11.52
CA ARG A 7 3.31 9.63 12.05
C ARG A 7 4.11 8.44 11.52
N VAL A 8 5.18 8.71 10.81
CA VAL A 8 6.05 7.71 10.17
C VAL A 8 7.50 7.99 10.57
N GLY A 9 8.06 7.18 11.45
CA GLY A 9 9.34 7.48 12.08
C GLY A 9 9.30 8.84 12.78
N GLU A 10 10.21 9.73 12.42
CA GLU A 10 10.26 11.13 12.90
C GLU A 10 9.40 12.10 12.08
N ARG A 11 8.81 11.65 10.97
CA ARG A 11 7.99 12.50 10.10
C ARG A 11 6.54 12.50 10.55
N VAL A 12 5.90 13.63 10.34
CA VAL A 12 4.46 13.82 10.55
C VAL A 12 3.86 14.31 9.25
N PHE A 13 2.94 13.53 8.69
CA PHE A 13 2.18 13.92 7.52
C PHE A 13 0.79 14.42 7.95
N ASP A 14 0.47 15.65 7.62
CA ASP A 14 -0.91 16.12 7.62
C ASP A 14 -1.56 15.69 6.30
N CYS A 15 -2.34 14.63 6.37
CA CYS A 15 -2.96 14.04 5.19
C CYS A 15 -4.10 14.91 4.60
N SER A 16 -4.44 16.03 5.25
CA SER A 16 -5.35 17.04 4.67
C SER A 16 -4.66 18.01 3.70
N GLU A 17 -3.33 18.11 3.76
CA GLU A 17 -2.60 19.09 2.93
C GLU A 17 -2.50 18.67 1.46
N ARG A 18 -2.29 17.38 1.20
CA ARG A 18 -2.19 16.81 -0.14
C ARG A 18 -2.28 15.29 -0.13
N THR A 19 -2.53 14.73 -1.29
CA THR A 19 -2.45 13.29 -1.50
C THR A 19 -0.99 12.83 -1.50
N LEU A 20 -0.67 11.78 -0.73
CA LEU A 20 0.64 11.14 -0.72
C LEU A 20 0.72 10.04 -1.77
N VAL A 21 1.83 9.96 -2.49
CA VAL A 21 2.06 8.94 -3.52
C VAL A 21 3.06 7.90 -3.02
N VAL A 22 2.61 6.65 -2.94
CA VAL A 22 3.39 5.47 -2.52
C VAL A 22 3.80 4.70 -3.78
N GLY A 23 5.10 4.67 -4.06
CA GLY A 23 5.66 3.96 -5.21
C GLY A 23 5.87 2.48 -4.91
N ILE A 24 5.32 1.59 -5.75
CA ILE A 24 5.43 0.13 -5.62
C ILE A 24 6.76 -0.36 -6.20
N LEU A 25 7.59 -0.98 -5.36
CA LEU A 25 8.82 -1.64 -5.76
C LEU A 25 8.73 -3.15 -5.50
N ASN A 26 8.40 -3.94 -6.52
CA ASN A 26 8.40 -5.40 -6.43
C ASN A 26 9.81 -5.94 -6.67
N VAL A 27 10.37 -6.63 -5.67
CA VAL A 27 11.68 -7.30 -5.74
C VAL A 27 11.44 -8.81 -5.89
N THR A 28 10.80 -9.19 -7.00
CA THR A 28 10.51 -10.59 -7.32
C THR A 28 11.29 -11.06 -8.55
N PRO A 29 11.61 -12.35 -8.69
CA PRO A 29 12.38 -12.87 -9.83
C PRO A 29 11.79 -12.50 -11.19
N ASP A 30 10.47 -12.46 -11.30
CA ASP A 30 9.77 -12.12 -12.54
C ASP A 30 9.86 -10.64 -12.92
N SER A 31 10.19 -9.77 -11.96
CA SER A 31 10.28 -8.33 -12.18
C SER A 31 11.58 -7.90 -12.87
N PHE A 32 12.63 -8.79 -12.90
CA PHE A 32 13.98 -8.44 -13.35
C PHE A 32 14.69 -9.63 -14.04
N SER A 33 14.06 -10.27 -14.99
CA SER A 33 14.32 -11.64 -15.48
C SER A 33 15.67 -11.96 -16.18
N ASP A 34 16.62 -11.02 -16.37
CA ASP A 34 17.76 -11.27 -17.26
C ASP A 34 19.16 -11.18 -16.65
N GLY A 35 19.35 -10.97 -15.35
CA GLY A 35 20.68 -10.56 -14.87
C GLY A 35 21.30 -11.20 -13.63
N GLY A 36 20.60 -12.09 -12.93
CA GLY A 36 21.08 -12.66 -11.65
C GLY A 36 20.98 -11.70 -10.46
N ARG A 37 21.00 -12.23 -9.22
CA ARG A 37 20.66 -11.53 -7.96
C ARG A 37 21.30 -10.16 -7.73
N TYR A 38 22.49 -9.90 -8.25
CA TYR A 38 23.20 -8.61 -8.08
C TYR A 38 22.70 -7.54 -9.05
N LEU A 39 22.42 -7.90 -10.29
CA LEU A 39 21.86 -6.99 -11.29
C LEU A 39 20.41 -6.62 -10.93
N ASP A 40 19.66 -7.57 -10.38
CA ASP A 40 18.29 -7.37 -9.93
C ASP A 40 18.19 -6.32 -8.81
N ARG A 41 19.10 -6.38 -7.81
CA ARG A 41 19.17 -5.40 -6.72
C ARG A 41 19.53 -4.00 -7.21
N ALA A 42 20.56 -3.88 -8.05
CA ALA A 42 20.96 -2.59 -8.60
C ALA A 42 19.85 -1.96 -9.45
N THR A 43 19.13 -2.78 -10.22
CA THR A 43 17.99 -2.35 -11.03
C THR A 43 16.81 -1.91 -10.15
N ALA A 44 16.52 -2.65 -9.05
CA ALA A 44 15.49 -2.28 -8.09
C ALA A 44 15.81 -0.93 -7.41
N VAL A 45 17.04 -0.73 -6.95
CA VAL A 45 17.48 0.53 -6.34
C VAL A 45 17.43 1.68 -7.35
N ALA A 46 17.88 1.46 -8.60
CA ALA A 46 17.79 2.49 -9.63
C ALA A 46 16.33 2.84 -9.99
N HIS A 47 15.44 1.85 -9.99
CA HIS A 47 14.00 2.08 -10.20
C HIS A 47 13.39 2.89 -9.05
N ALA A 48 13.66 2.51 -7.80
CA ALA A 48 13.20 3.24 -6.63
C ALA A 48 13.72 4.70 -6.61
N THR A 49 15.00 4.91 -6.94
CA THR A 49 15.58 6.26 -7.08
C THR A 49 14.82 7.09 -8.11
N ARG A 50 14.47 6.51 -9.25
CA ARG A 50 13.66 7.18 -10.27
C ARG A 50 12.25 7.52 -9.75
N MET A 51 11.59 6.62 -9.00
CA MET A 51 10.30 6.94 -8.38
C MET A 51 10.39 8.13 -7.43
N VAL A 52 11.48 8.26 -6.66
CA VAL A 52 11.75 9.42 -5.81
C VAL A 52 11.89 10.69 -6.64
N GLU A 53 12.68 10.66 -7.72
CA GLU A 53 12.84 11.79 -8.65
C GLU A 53 11.52 12.17 -9.34
N GLU A 54 10.64 11.20 -9.59
CA GLU A 54 9.30 11.39 -10.16
C GLU A 54 8.29 11.93 -9.14
N GLY A 55 8.63 11.94 -7.86
CA GLY A 55 7.86 12.56 -6.78
C GLY A 55 7.10 11.58 -5.89
N ALA A 56 7.55 10.33 -5.77
CA ALA A 56 7.05 9.43 -4.72
C ALA A 56 7.38 9.98 -3.33
N ASP A 57 6.41 9.93 -2.44
CA ASP A 57 6.56 10.34 -1.04
C ASP A 57 7.08 9.22 -0.15
N ILE A 58 6.75 7.99 -0.53
CA ILE A 58 7.05 6.75 0.18
C ILE A 58 7.40 5.70 -0.87
N LEU A 59 8.38 4.83 -0.56
CA LEU A 59 8.68 3.64 -1.35
C LEU A 59 8.15 2.42 -0.62
N ASP A 60 7.36 1.58 -1.30
CA ASP A 60 6.81 0.35 -0.73
C ASP A 60 7.46 -0.87 -1.38
N VAL A 61 8.28 -1.58 -0.60
CA VAL A 61 9.14 -2.68 -1.06
C VAL A 61 8.50 -4.01 -0.74
N GLY A 62 8.23 -4.83 -1.77
CA GLY A 62 7.65 -6.16 -1.61
C GLY A 62 8.52 -7.27 -2.21
N GLY A 63 8.75 -8.35 -1.44
CA GLY A 63 9.51 -9.53 -1.84
C GLY A 63 8.66 -10.75 -2.22
N GLU A 64 7.38 -10.73 -1.85
CA GLU A 64 6.38 -11.75 -2.18
C GLU A 64 5.33 -11.16 -3.11
N SER A 65 4.97 -11.91 -4.16
CA SER A 65 3.86 -11.50 -5.02
C SER A 65 2.53 -11.84 -4.35
N THR A 66 1.67 -10.86 -4.16
CA THR A 66 0.29 -11.03 -3.67
C THR A 66 -0.73 -11.18 -4.80
N ARG A 67 -0.28 -11.40 -6.04
CA ARG A 67 -1.15 -11.64 -7.19
C ARG A 67 -1.90 -12.97 -7.03
N PRO A 68 -3.16 -13.07 -7.50
CA PRO A 68 -3.89 -14.34 -7.49
C PRO A 68 -3.10 -15.46 -8.13
N GLY A 69 -2.98 -16.60 -7.44
CA GLY A 69 -2.26 -17.78 -7.93
C GLY A 69 -0.74 -17.74 -7.78
N SER A 70 -0.16 -16.70 -7.18
CA SER A 70 1.26 -16.69 -6.83
C SER A 70 1.59 -17.72 -5.76
N SER A 71 2.76 -18.36 -5.88
CA SER A 71 3.26 -19.28 -4.86
C SER A 71 3.74 -18.50 -3.62
N ALA A 72 3.42 -19.04 -2.44
CA ALA A 72 3.94 -18.47 -1.20
C ALA A 72 5.47 -18.58 -1.15
N VAL A 73 6.12 -17.54 -0.64
CA VAL A 73 7.57 -17.44 -0.47
C VAL A 73 7.90 -17.63 1.01
N SER A 74 8.99 -18.34 1.33
CA SER A 74 9.44 -18.46 2.72
C SER A 74 9.91 -17.09 3.27
N ALA A 75 9.90 -16.93 4.60
CA ALA A 75 10.40 -15.70 5.23
C ALA A 75 11.85 -15.43 4.88
N ASP A 76 12.69 -16.47 4.88
CA ASP A 76 14.13 -16.34 4.55
C ASP A 76 14.35 -15.89 3.11
N GLU A 77 13.57 -16.43 2.17
CA GLU A 77 13.66 -16.05 0.75
C GLU A 77 13.15 -14.62 0.52
N GLU A 78 12.06 -14.22 1.21
CA GLU A 78 11.56 -12.86 1.16
C GLU A 78 12.58 -11.86 1.70
N LEU A 79 13.22 -12.16 2.84
CA LEU A 79 14.29 -11.36 3.42
C LEU A 79 15.53 -11.24 2.51
N GLU A 80 15.98 -12.34 1.90
CA GLU A 80 17.07 -12.29 0.94
C GLU A 80 16.82 -11.31 -0.21
N ARG A 81 15.56 -11.12 -0.59
CA ARG A 81 15.16 -10.19 -1.65
C ARG A 81 15.12 -8.75 -1.15
N VAL A 82 14.41 -8.50 -0.06
CA VAL A 82 14.04 -7.13 0.35
C VAL A 82 15.07 -6.44 1.23
N HIS A 83 15.70 -7.16 2.16
CA HIS A 83 16.60 -6.58 3.16
C HIS A 83 17.74 -5.74 2.54
N PRO A 84 18.53 -6.25 1.57
CA PRO A 84 19.64 -5.48 1.01
C PRO A 84 19.19 -4.31 0.12
N VAL A 85 17.94 -4.34 -0.36
CA VAL A 85 17.35 -3.22 -1.11
C VAL A 85 16.92 -2.13 -0.14
N ILE A 86 16.23 -2.49 0.96
CA ILE A 86 15.80 -1.55 2.00
C ILE A 86 17.01 -0.84 2.62
N GLU A 87 18.03 -1.58 3.04
CA GLU A 87 19.28 -1.04 3.60
C GLU A 87 19.90 0.00 2.65
N ARG A 88 20.02 -0.36 1.37
CA ARG A 88 20.60 0.54 0.37
C ARG A 88 19.74 1.78 0.10
N LEU A 89 18.43 1.64 0.08
CA LEU A 89 17.51 2.78 -0.11
C LEU A 89 17.51 3.72 1.10
N ALA A 90 17.59 3.18 2.33
CA ALA A 90 17.69 3.98 3.55
C ALA A 90 18.95 4.84 3.58
N GLU A 91 20.08 4.28 3.09
CA GLU A 91 21.33 5.04 2.94
C GLU A 91 21.25 6.15 1.88
N LEU A 92 20.68 5.83 0.70
CA LEU A 92 20.64 6.75 -0.45
C LEU A 92 19.59 7.85 -0.30
N HIS A 93 18.46 7.53 0.32
CA HIS A 93 17.30 8.41 0.41
C HIS A 93 16.80 8.53 1.86
N PRO A 94 17.64 9.00 2.83
CA PRO A 94 17.28 9.03 4.26
C PRO A 94 16.07 9.92 4.55
N ALA A 95 15.69 10.75 3.58
CA ALA A 95 14.52 11.61 3.69
C ALA A 95 13.22 10.94 3.20
N ILE A 96 13.26 9.77 2.57
CA ILE A 96 12.09 9.09 2.01
C ILE A 96 11.75 7.90 2.89
N PRO A 97 10.56 7.86 3.51
CA PRO A 97 10.09 6.70 4.25
C PRO A 97 10.04 5.45 3.37
N ILE A 98 10.48 4.33 3.92
CA ILE A 98 10.43 3.04 3.27
C ILE A 98 9.38 2.19 3.99
N SER A 99 8.49 1.60 3.22
CA SER A 99 7.49 0.63 3.64
C SER A 99 7.92 -0.77 3.22
N ILE A 100 7.72 -1.75 4.08
CA ILE A 100 7.82 -3.18 3.76
C ILE A 100 6.43 -3.76 3.54
N ASP A 101 6.14 -4.27 2.33
CA ASP A 101 4.91 -4.99 2.00
C ASP A 101 5.09 -6.46 2.38
N THR A 102 4.63 -6.81 3.57
CA THR A 102 4.72 -8.18 4.11
C THR A 102 3.63 -8.47 5.14
N ARG A 103 3.22 -9.74 5.20
CA ARG A 103 2.31 -10.29 6.20
C ARG A 103 3.02 -11.14 7.28
N LYS A 104 4.35 -11.20 7.23
CA LYS A 104 5.19 -12.00 8.13
C LYS A 104 5.89 -11.10 9.14
N ALA A 105 5.59 -11.24 10.42
CA ALA A 105 6.15 -10.42 11.49
C ALA A 105 7.69 -10.49 11.55
N GLY A 106 8.29 -11.67 11.28
CA GLY A 106 9.75 -11.81 11.23
C GLY A 106 10.39 -11.02 10.10
N VAL A 107 9.77 -10.98 8.92
CA VAL A 107 10.24 -10.17 7.79
C VAL A 107 10.09 -8.68 8.09
N ALA A 108 8.95 -8.28 8.69
CA ALA A 108 8.72 -6.91 9.10
C ALA A 108 9.78 -6.43 10.11
N ALA A 109 10.12 -7.27 11.10
CA ALA A 109 11.13 -6.96 12.10
C ALA A 109 12.50 -6.63 11.49
N GLU A 110 13.00 -7.53 10.65
CA GLU A 110 14.32 -7.36 10.00
C GLU A 110 14.31 -6.18 8.99
N ALA A 111 13.20 -5.97 8.27
CA ALA A 111 13.08 -4.83 7.38
C ALA A 111 13.08 -3.48 8.11
N LEU A 112 12.41 -3.41 9.28
CA LEU A 112 12.44 -2.22 10.13
C LEU A 112 13.83 -1.97 10.71
N ASP A 113 14.54 -3.03 11.11
CA ASP A 113 15.92 -2.94 11.60
C ASP A 113 16.90 -2.52 10.47
N ALA A 114 16.56 -2.81 9.20
CA ALA A 114 17.31 -2.37 8.01
C ALA A 114 17.00 -0.93 7.56
N GLY A 115 16.04 -0.25 8.20
CA GLY A 115 15.71 1.16 7.93
C GLY A 115 14.33 1.41 7.31
N ALA A 116 13.47 0.40 7.17
CA ALA A 116 12.06 0.64 6.92
C ALA A 116 11.41 1.35 8.12
N THR A 117 10.35 2.10 7.87
CA THR A 117 9.62 2.85 8.91
C THR A 117 8.11 2.60 8.90
N ILE A 118 7.67 1.81 7.91
CA ILE A 118 6.25 1.45 7.72
C ILE A 118 6.18 -0.05 7.46
N VAL A 119 5.16 -0.70 8.02
CA VAL A 119 4.72 -2.04 7.62
C VAL A 119 3.41 -1.92 6.86
N ASN A 120 3.38 -2.35 5.61
CA ASN A 120 2.17 -2.49 4.82
C ASN A 120 1.71 -3.95 4.90
N ASP A 121 0.76 -4.25 5.80
CA ASP A 121 0.30 -5.60 6.06
C ASP A 121 -1.04 -5.88 5.37
N VAL A 122 -0.96 -6.57 4.24
CA VAL A 122 -2.14 -6.96 3.44
C VAL A 122 -3.07 -7.97 4.16
N SER A 123 -2.61 -8.55 5.26
CA SER A 123 -3.42 -9.44 6.11
C SER A 123 -4.12 -8.74 7.28
N GLY A 124 -3.86 -7.44 7.46
CA GLY A 124 -4.45 -6.64 8.54
C GLY A 124 -4.03 -7.09 9.95
N GLY A 125 -2.80 -7.57 10.13
CA GLY A 125 -2.29 -8.06 11.42
C GLY A 125 -2.74 -9.49 11.73
N ALA A 126 -2.82 -10.37 10.74
CA ALA A 126 -3.19 -11.77 10.98
C ALA A 126 -2.05 -12.56 11.65
N ASP A 127 -0.78 -12.20 11.43
CA ASP A 127 0.34 -12.75 12.19
C ASP A 127 0.26 -12.24 13.65
N PRO A 128 0.15 -13.13 14.65
CA PRO A 128 -0.01 -12.72 16.05
C PRO A 128 1.11 -11.83 16.59
N ALA A 129 2.32 -11.91 16.03
CA ALA A 129 3.47 -11.11 16.47
C ALA A 129 3.56 -9.75 15.75
N MET A 130 2.76 -9.51 14.70
CA MET A 130 2.90 -8.30 13.87
C MET A 130 2.72 -7.01 14.68
N PHE A 131 1.69 -6.93 15.51
CA PHE A 131 1.45 -5.73 16.30
C PHE A 131 2.53 -5.46 17.35
N ASP A 132 3.10 -6.52 17.96
CA ASP A 132 4.22 -6.38 18.87
C ASP A 132 5.46 -5.83 18.15
N VAL A 133 5.77 -6.34 16.94
CA VAL A 133 6.89 -5.86 16.10
C VAL A 133 6.72 -4.38 15.75
N VAL A 134 5.53 -3.98 15.32
CA VAL A 134 5.21 -2.58 14.96
C VAL A 134 5.33 -1.66 16.17
N ARG A 135 4.73 -2.06 17.32
CA ARG A 135 4.79 -1.30 18.57
C ARG A 135 6.23 -1.12 19.06
N ASP A 136 6.98 -2.22 19.19
CA ASP A 136 8.31 -2.22 19.81
C ASP A 136 9.35 -1.43 19.01
N ARG A 137 9.12 -1.24 17.72
CA ARG A 137 9.96 -0.43 16.81
C ARG A 137 9.38 0.94 16.50
N GLU A 138 8.27 1.29 17.13
CA GLU A 138 7.54 2.55 16.90
C GLU A 138 7.28 2.81 15.40
N ALA A 139 7.03 1.74 14.62
CA ALA A 139 6.78 1.81 13.19
C ALA A 139 5.35 2.28 12.89
N ALA A 140 5.14 2.85 11.72
CA ALA A 140 3.79 3.02 11.19
C ALA A 140 3.28 1.72 10.56
N VAL A 141 1.96 1.57 10.48
CA VAL A 141 1.34 0.38 9.88
C VAL A 141 0.18 0.76 8.96
N VAL A 142 0.06 0.06 7.85
CA VAL A 142 -1.12 0.06 7.00
C VAL A 142 -1.85 -1.26 7.20
N LEU A 143 -3.09 -1.20 7.66
CA LEU A 143 -3.95 -2.36 7.90
C LEU A 143 -4.91 -2.52 6.72
N MET A 144 -4.77 -3.61 5.95
CA MET A 144 -5.59 -3.83 4.76
C MET A 144 -6.68 -4.88 5.02
N HIS A 145 -7.82 -4.68 4.34
CA HIS A 145 -8.87 -5.69 4.25
C HIS A 145 -8.66 -6.63 3.07
N MET A 146 -8.71 -7.92 3.34
CA MET A 146 -8.76 -8.99 2.35
C MET A 146 -9.72 -10.09 2.80
N GLN A 147 -10.58 -10.59 1.89
CA GLN A 147 -11.36 -11.79 2.14
C GLN A 147 -10.60 -13.01 1.61
N GLY A 148 -10.39 -14.03 2.44
CA GLY A 148 -9.61 -15.21 2.11
C GLY A 148 -8.09 -14.98 2.10
N ASP A 149 -7.36 -15.81 1.38
CA ASP A 149 -5.91 -15.77 1.20
C ASP A 149 -5.55 -15.34 -0.22
N PRO A 150 -4.36 -14.76 -0.48
CA PRO A 150 -3.94 -14.35 -1.82
C PRO A 150 -4.07 -15.46 -2.89
N ALA A 151 -3.89 -16.73 -2.51
CA ALA A 151 -4.00 -17.87 -3.41
C ALA A 151 -5.45 -18.15 -3.85
N THR A 152 -6.44 -17.96 -2.97
CA THR A 152 -7.84 -18.37 -3.16
C THR A 152 -8.84 -17.21 -3.16
N MET A 153 -8.42 -16.00 -2.81
CA MET A 153 -9.28 -14.83 -2.62
C MET A 153 -10.18 -14.44 -3.80
N GLN A 154 -9.90 -14.95 -5.00
CA GLN A 154 -10.67 -14.65 -6.22
C GLN A 154 -11.62 -15.80 -6.64
N GLU A 155 -11.67 -16.91 -5.89
CA GLU A 155 -12.46 -18.08 -6.31
C GLU A 155 -13.96 -17.86 -6.17
N ALA A 156 -14.42 -17.19 -5.12
CA ALA A 156 -15.84 -16.82 -4.93
C ALA A 156 -15.97 -15.77 -3.80
N PRO A 157 -15.55 -14.54 -4.00
CA PRO A 157 -15.76 -13.50 -2.98
C PRO A 157 -17.25 -13.15 -2.86
N GLU A 158 -17.79 -13.20 -1.64
CA GLU A 158 -19.20 -12.93 -1.35
C GLU A 158 -19.32 -11.81 -0.30
N TYR A 159 -20.15 -10.81 -0.55
CA TYR A 159 -20.51 -9.73 0.36
C TYR A 159 -21.98 -9.42 0.24
N ASP A 160 -22.64 -9.18 1.35
CA ASP A 160 -24.00 -8.61 1.38
C ASP A 160 -23.95 -7.07 1.26
N ASP A 161 -22.93 -6.44 1.89
CA ASP A 161 -22.62 -5.01 1.84
C ASP A 161 -21.09 -4.84 1.92
N VAL A 162 -20.42 -4.80 0.77
CA VAL A 162 -18.96 -4.75 0.71
C VAL A 162 -18.39 -3.52 1.42
N VAL A 163 -19.06 -2.37 1.37
CA VAL A 163 -18.58 -1.13 2.01
C VAL A 163 -18.71 -1.24 3.53
N GLY A 164 -19.88 -1.68 4.02
CA GLY A 164 -20.12 -1.85 5.45
C GLY A 164 -19.26 -2.94 6.08
N GLU A 165 -19.09 -4.08 5.39
CA GLU A 165 -18.26 -5.18 5.89
C GLU A 165 -16.77 -4.81 5.94
N VAL A 166 -16.24 -4.13 4.92
CA VAL A 166 -14.87 -3.61 4.90
C VAL A 166 -14.66 -2.57 6.00
N HIS A 167 -15.61 -1.64 6.16
CA HIS A 167 -15.56 -0.64 7.22
C HIS A 167 -15.49 -1.29 8.61
N GLU A 168 -16.39 -2.23 8.89
CA GLU A 168 -16.43 -2.92 10.19
C GLU A 168 -15.16 -3.74 10.45
N TYR A 169 -14.64 -4.43 9.44
CA TYR A 169 -13.36 -5.14 9.55
C TYR A 169 -12.22 -4.19 9.92
N LEU A 170 -12.06 -3.09 9.18
CA LEU A 170 -11.00 -2.12 9.43
C LEU A 170 -11.14 -1.47 10.81
N ARG A 171 -12.38 -1.16 11.25
CA ARG A 171 -12.65 -0.68 12.60
C ARG A 171 -12.13 -1.65 13.67
N GLN A 172 -12.41 -2.95 13.51
CA GLN A 172 -11.93 -3.99 14.44
C GLN A 172 -10.40 -4.14 14.40
N ARG A 173 -9.77 -3.99 13.22
CA ARG A 173 -8.29 -4.06 13.11
C ARG A 173 -7.63 -2.85 13.75
N ILE A 174 -8.17 -1.64 13.59
CA ILE A 174 -7.71 -0.43 14.29
C ILE A 174 -7.78 -0.66 15.80
N GLU A 175 -8.93 -1.09 16.31
CA GLU A 175 -9.12 -1.34 17.74
C GLU A 175 -8.13 -2.38 18.29
N ALA A 176 -7.89 -3.46 17.54
CA ALA A 176 -6.91 -4.48 17.93
C ALA A 176 -5.47 -3.93 17.96
N ALA A 177 -5.09 -3.09 16.99
CA ALA A 177 -3.77 -2.46 16.94
C ALA A 177 -3.57 -1.47 18.11
N GLU A 178 -4.59 -0.66 18.43
CA GLU A 178 -4.57 0.26 19.56
C GLU A 178 -4.50 -0.47 20.92
N LEU A 179 -5.25 -1.56 21.05
CA LEU A 179 -5.18 -2.43 22.26
C LEU A 179 -3.81 -3.09 22.43
N ALA A 180 -3.11 -3.39 21.34
CA ALA A 180 -1.73 -3.86 21.36
C ALA A 180 -0.71 -2.76 21.71
N GLY A 181 -1.14 -1.50 21.79
CA GLY A 181 -0.32 -0.34 22.20
C GLY A 181 0.30 0.43 21.04
N ILE A 182 -0.17 0.24 19.80
CA ILE A 182 0.26 1.05 18.67
C ILE A 182 -0.40 2.44 18.76
N ASP A 183 0.41 3.50 18.61
CA ASP A 183 -0.08 4.88 18.61
C ASP A 183 -1.10 5.07 17.47
N PRO A 184 -2.30 5.58 17.75
CA PRO A 184 -3.32 5.86 16.75
C PRO A 184 -2.83 6.68 15.55
N GLU A 185 -1.93 7.62 15.73
CA GLU A 185 -1.35 8.42 14.64
C GLU A 185 -0.39 7.63 13.73
N ARG A 186 -0.01 6.40 14.11
CA ARG A 186 0.83 5.52 13.28
C ARG A 186 0.04 4.53 12.43
N ILE A 187 -1.28 4.51 12.56
CA ILE A 187 -2.17 3.58 11.85
C ILE A 187 -2.78 4.25 10.64
N ALA A 188 -2.60 3.65 9.45
CA ALA A 188 -3.36 3.91 8.24
C ALA A 188 -4.16 2.67 7.83
N ILE A 189 -5.15 2.82 6.97
CA ILE A 189 -6.03 1.73 6.54
C ILE A 189 -6.12 1.65 5.03
N ASP A 190 -6.33 0.43 4.51
CA ASP A 190 -6.55 0.17 3.07
C ASP A 190 -7.80 -0.73 2.88
N PRO A 191 -8.79 -0.32 2.09
CA PRO A 191 -9.96 -1.14 1.79
C PRO A 191 -9.65 -2.41 0.98
N GLY A 192 -8.43 -2.56 0.44
CA GLY A 192 -8.00 -3.74 -0.30
C GLY A 192 -8.69 -3.90 -1.65
N ILE A 193 -8.68 -2.85 -2.49
CA ILE A 193 -9.18 -2.93 -3.87
C ILE A 193 -8.49 -4.08 -4.60
N GLY A 194 -9.26 -5.01 -5.18
CA GLY A 194 -8.73 -6.17 -5.91
C GLY A 194 -8.32 -7.37 -5.04
N PHE A 195 -8.50 -7.31 -3.72
CA PHE A 195 -8.22 -8.41 -2.80
C PHE A 195 -9.51 -9.04 -2.28
N GLY A 196 -9.80 -10.27 -2.73
CA GLY A 196 -11.04 -10.97 -2.37
C GLY A 196 -12.30 -10.20 -2.77
N LYS A 197 -12.33 -9.64 -3.97
CA LYS A 197 -13.43 -8.82 -4.51
C LYS A 197 -13.55 -9.02 -6.02
N ASP A 198 -14.76 -9.22 -6.51
CA ASP A 198 -15.07 -9.23 -7.94
C ASP A 198 -15.14 -7.82 -8.53
N LEU A 199 -15.58 -7.68 -9.78
CA LEU A 199 -15.69 -6.39 -10.45
C LEU A 199 -16.67 -5.45 -9.73
N ASP A 200 -17.87 -5.93 -9.44
CA ASP A 200 -18.95 -5.11 -8.87
C ASP A 200 -18.59 -4.69 -7.45
N HIS A 201 -18.06 -5.58 -6.61
CA HIS A 201 -17.53 -5.28 -5.28
C HIS A 201 -16.44 -4.20 -5.32
N ASN A 202 -15.51 -4.26 -6.29
CA ASN A 202 -14.47 -3.26 -6.43
C ASN A 202 -15.04 -1.89 -6.81
N LEU A 203 -15.99 -1.83 -7.75
CA LEU A 203 -16.61 -0.58 -8.18
C LEU A 203 -17.43 0.06 -7.05
N GLU A 204 -18.20 -0.76 -6.32
CA GLU A 204 -18.99 -0.30 -5.17
C GLU A 204 -18.08 0.22 -4.05
N LEU A 205 -17.01 -0.49 -3.72
CA LEU A 205 -16.06 -0.09 -2.69
C LEU A 205 -15.31 1.20 -3.07
N MET A 206 -14.89 1.36 -4.33
CA MET A 206 -14.30 2.61 -4.82
C MET A 206 -15.29 3.77 -4.79
N HIS A 207 -16.57 3.51 -5.07
CA HIS A 207 -17.63 4.52 -4.94
C HIS A 207 -17.83 4.92 -3.48
N GLY A 208 -17.82 3.97 -2.57
CA GLY A 208 -18.06 4.12 -1.14
C GLY A 208 -16.84 4.44 -0.28
N VAL A 209 -15.64 4.66 -0.86
CA VAL A 209 -14.39 4.87 -0.09
C VAL A 209 -14.50 5.99 0.94
N GLY A 210 -15.33 7.00 0.68
CA GLY A 210 -15.60 8.10 1.61
C GLY A 210 -16.22 7.68 2.95
N ALA A 211 -16.87 6.52 3.02
CA ALA A 211 -17.40 5.99 4.28
C ALA A 211 -16.29 5.59 5.28
N LEU A 212 -15.07 5.31 4.79
CA LEU A 212 -13.93 4.96 5.66
C LEU A 212 -13.33 6.17 6.39
N LEU A 213 -13.69 7.39 6.01
CA LEU A 213 -13.14 8.61 6.61
C LEU A 213 -13.57 8.80 8.07
N ASP A 214 -14.71 8.26 8.46
CA ASP A 214 -15.22 8.35 9.84
C ASP A 214 -14.41 7.49 10.83
N LEU A 215 -13.61 6.51 10.32
CA LEU A 215 -12.64 5.78 11.12
C LEU A 215 -11.48 6.66 11.62
N GLY A 216 -11.35 7.89 11.11
CA GLY A 216 -10.38 8.88 11.57
C GLY A 216 -8.92 8.51 11.32
N ARG A 217 -8.65 7.61 10.38
CA ARG A 217 -7.30 7.19 9.97
C ARG A 217 -7.03 7.57 8.52
N PRO A 218 -5.76 7.81 8.13
CA PRO A 218 -5.44 7.96 6.72
C PRO A 218 -5.88 6.75 5.91
N VAL A 219 -6.55 7.00 4.79
CA VAL A 219 -7.01 5.97 3.86
C VAL A 219 -6.05 5.86 2.69
N LEU A 220 -5.39 4.71 2.56
CA LEU A 220 -4.58 4.33 1.42
C LEU A 220 -5.43 3.53 0.44
N VAL A 221 -5.25 3.76 -0.86
CA VAL A 221 -5.89 2.99 -1.93
C VAL A 221 -4.88 2.55 -2.98
N GLY A 222 -4.97 1.30 -3.42
CA GLY A 222 -4.04 0.70 -4.37
C GLY A 222 -4.74 0.14 -5.62
N PRO A 223 -5.26 0.96 -6.57
CA PRO A 223 -5.95 0.47 -7.75
C PRO A 223 -5.02 0.09 -8.92
N SER A 224 -3.71 0.38 -8.80
CA SER A 224 -2.75 0.39 -9.90
C SER A 224 -2.70 -0.92 -10.69
N ARG A 225 -2.98 -0.84 -11.98
CA ARG A 225 -2.92 -1.91 -12.98
C ARG A 225 -3.79 -3.14 -12.67
N LYS A 226 -4.72 -3.03 -11.70
CA LYS A 226 -5.52 -4.16 -11.24
C LYS A 226 -6.49 -4.70 -12.30
N LYS A 227 -6.93 -5.97 -12.09
CA LYS A 227 -7.74 -6.73 -13.04
C LYS A 227 -9.04 -6.01 -13.43
N PHE A 228 -9.69 -5.29 -12.52
CA PHE A 228 -10.92 -4.56 -12.82
C PHE A 228 -10.74 -3.54 -13.94
N ILE A 229 -9.58 -2.85 -14.00
CA ILE A 229 -9.26 -1.91 -15.09
C ILE A 229 -9.16 -2.65 -16.42
N GLY A 230 -8.44 -3.78 -16.44
CA GLY A 230 -8.34 -4.61 -17.64
C GLY A 230 -9.69 -5.19 -18.08
N THR A 231 -10.57 -5.52 -17.15
CA THR A 231 -11.93 -6.00 -17.47
C THR A 231 -12.79 -4.90 -18.12
N ILE A 232 -12.66 -3.64 -17.65
CA ILE A 232 -13.44 -2.51 -18.18
C ILE A 232 -12.92 -2.05 -19.54
N LEU A 233 -11.57 -2.01 -19.70
CA LEU A 233 -10.94 -1.43 -20.89
C LEU A 233 -10.58 -2.47 -21.96
N ASP A 234 -10.64 -3.77 -21.63
CA ASP A 234 -10.14 -4.88 -22.46
C ASP A 234 -8.66 -4.72 -22.81
N LEU A 235 -7.83 -4.34 -21.79
CA LEU A 235 -6.41 -4.05 -21.96
C LEU A 235 -5.51 -4.96 -21.11
N PRO A 236 -4.31 -5.32 -21.63
CA PRO A 236 -3.29 -6.01 -20.84
C PRO A 236 -2.76 -5.11 -19.71
N GLU A 237 -2.03 -5.70 -18.75
CA GLU A 237 -1.62 -5.00 -17.51
C GLU A 237 -0.75 -3.77 -17.79
N GLU A 238 0.12 -3.85 -18.80
CA GLU A 238 1.09 -2.81 -19.17
C GLU A 238 0.41 -1.56 -19.75
N GLU A 239 -0.81 -1.70 -20.24
CA GLU A 239 -1.57 -0.63 -20.93
C GLU A 239 -2.69 -0.06 -20.03
N ARG A 240 -2.60 -0.18 -18.68
CA ARG A 240 -3.66 0.24 -17.74
C ARG A 240 -3.36 1.55 -17.01
N VAL A 241 -2.39 2.33 -17.47
CA VAL A 241 -1.99 3.56 -16.75
C VAL A 241 -3.11 4.60 -16.71
N GLU A 242 -3.82 4.83 -17.81
CA GLU A 242 -4.93 5.79 -17.88
C GLU A 242 -6.10 5.36 -16.98
N GLY A 243 -6.41 4.05 -16.98
CA GLY A 243 -7.40 3.49 -16.06
C GLY A 243 -7.00 3.59 -14.60
N THR A 244 -5.71 3.41 -14.30
CA THR A 244 -5.16 3.63 -12.96
C THR A 244 -5.34 5.09 -12.54
N VAL A 245 -4.97 6.04 -13.39
CA VAL A 245 -5.13 7.48 -13.12
C VAL A 245 -6.59 7.83 -12.90
N GLY A 246 -7.50 7.34 -13.73
CA GLY A 246 -8.94 7.55 -13.57
C GLY A 246 -9.47 7.06 -12.22
N ALA A 247 -9.11 5.85 -11.82
CA ALA A 247 -9.51 5.28 -10.53
C ALA A 247 -8.89 6.04 -9.34
N VAL A 248 -7.62 6.44 -9.43
CA VAL A 248 -6.93 7.23 -8.41
C VAL A 248 -7.63 8.57 -8.20
N VAL A 249 -7.83 9.36 -9.28
CA VAL A 249 -8.47 10.69 -9.19
C VAL A 249 -9.88 10.59 -8.60
N TRP A 250 -10.64 9.56 -8.99
CA TRP A 250 -11.97 9.31 -8.42
C TRP A 250 -11.94 9.09 -6.91
N MET A 251 -11.02 8.25 -6.42
CA MET A 251 -10.93 7.95 -4.99
C MET A 251 -10.34 9.11 -4.18
N VAL A 252 -9.38 9.86 -4.73
CA VAL A 252 -8.85 11.08 -4.12
C VAL A 252 -9.96 12.14 -3.96
N ALA A 253 -10.79 12.34 -4.98
CA ALA A 253 -11.93 13.24 -4.89
C ALA A 253 -12.99 12.81 -3.85
N ARG A 254 -12.96 11.55 -3.41
CA ARG A 254 -13.80 10.99 -2.33
C ARG A 254 -13.11 10.90 -0.98
N GLY A 255 -11.88 11.43 -0.86
CA GLY A 255 -11.17 11.57 0.40
C GLY A 255 -10.07 10.55 0.66
N ALA A 256 -9.67 9.73 -0.31
CA ALA A 256 -8.45 8.93 -0.16
C ALA A 256 -7.23 9.84 0.06
N HIS A 257 -6.37 9.49 1.01
CA HIS A 257 -5.25 10.30 1.45
C HIS A 257 -3.92 9.84 0.84
N LEU A 258 -3.78 8.53 0.59
CA LEU A 258 -2.59 7.93 0.00
C LEU A 258 -2.99 7.08 -1.21
N VAL A 259 -2.14 7.08 -2.23
CA VAL A 259 -2.33 6.25 -3.44
C VAL A 259 -1.09 5.40 -3.69
N ARG A 260 -1.26 4.08 -3.79
CA ARG A 260 -0.19 3.10 -3.99
C ARG A 260 -0.15 2.67 -5.45
N VAL A 261 0.93 2.99 -6.16
CA VAL A 261 0.98 2.91 -7.63
C VAL A 261 2.33 2.49 -8.19
N HIS A 262 2.33 1.88 -9.39
CA HIS A 262 3.53 1.57 -10.18
C HIS A 262 3.98 2.79 -11.01
N ASP A 263 3.03 3.53 -11.59
CA ASP A 263 3.26 4.62 -12.55
C ASP A 263 3.31 5.96 -11.80
N VAL A 264 4.39 6.18 -11.02
CA VAL A 264 4.52 7.31 -10.09
C VAL A 264 4.39 8.65 -10.82
N LYS A 265 5.11 8.83 -11.93
CA LYS A 265 5.17 10.10 -12.66
C LYS A 265 3.80 10.57 -13.14
N GLU A 266 3.03 9.68 -13.74
CA GLU A 266 1.69 9.96 -14.28
C GLU A 266 0.71 10.27 -13.15
N VAL A 267 0.77 9.49 -12.07
CA VAL A 267 -0.12 9.65 -10.92
C VAL A 267 0.21 10.91 -10.12
N VAL A 268 1.49 11.24 -9.87
CA VAL A 268 1.89 12.49 -9.19
C VAL A 268 1.33 13.71 -9.92
N ARG A 269 1.40 13.72 -11.25
CA ARG A 269 0.84 14.82 -12.05
C ARG A 269 -0.68 14.92 -11.92
N ALA A 270 -1.36 13.77 -11.95
CA ALA A 270 -2.82 13.72 -11.84
C ALA A 270 -3.31 14.14 -10.44
N VAL A 271 -2.70 13.64 -9.36
CA VAL A 271 -3.13 13.99 -8.01
C VAL A 271 -2.84 15.44 -7.67
N ARG A 272 -1.75 16.04 -8.18
CA ARG A 272 -1.48 17.47 -8.01
C ARG A 272 -2.60 18.35 -8.60
N VAL A 273 -3.13 17.96 -9.76
CA VAL A 273 -4.26 18.66 -10.38
C VAL A 273 -5.54 18.43 -9.56
N SER A 274 -5.79 17.18 -9.15
CA SER A 274 -6.96 16.83 -8.34
C SER A 274 -6.96 17.57 -7.00
N ASP A 275 -5.81 17.61 -6.31
CA ASP A 275 -5.63 18.32 -5.05
C ASP A 275 -5.88 19.83 -5.21
N ALA A 276 -5.35 20.46 -6.25
CA ALA A 276 -5.57 21.87 -6.53
C ALA A 276 -7.07 22.18 -6.74
N ILE A 277 -7.78 21.36 -7.53
CA ILE A 277 -9.23 21.52 -7.75
C ILE A 277 -10.00 21.36 -6.43
N ALA A 278 -9.66 20.36 -5.62
CA ALA A 278 -10.39 20.07 -4.39
C ALA A 278 -10.18 21.13 -3.30
N ARG A 279 -9.06 21.87 -3.31
CA ARG A 279 -8.66 22.80 -2.24
C ARG A 279 -8.93 24.25 -2.58
N ASP A 280 -8.72 24.67 -3.83
CA ASP A 280 -9.00 26.05 -4.26
C ASP A 280 -10.53 26.33 -4.36
N GLY A 281 -11.35 25.30 -4.28
CA GLY A 281 -12.80 25.40 -4.25
C GLY A 281 -13.40 25.64 -2.85
N ARG A 282 -12.61 25.91 -1.81
CA ARG A 282 -13.06 26.14 -0.42
C ARG A 282 -12.92 27.58 0.00
#